data_dcc3ae8c5d10023461721b2888d298a8
#
_entry.id   dcc3ae8c5d10023461721b2888d298a8
#
_cell.length_a   1.000
_cell.length_b   1.000
_cell.length_c   1.000
_cell.angle_alpha   90.00
_cell.angle_beta   90.00
_cell.angle_gamma   90.00
#
_symmetry.space_group_name_H-M   'P 1'
#
loop_
_entity.id
_entity.type
_entity.pdbx_description
1 polymer ?
#
loop_
_entity_poly.entity_id
_entity_poly.type
_entity_poly.pdbx_seq_one_letter_code
_entity_poly.pdbx_strand_id
1 'polypeptide(L)'
;MQYTYILTQISVYHINLYIAQTRTNMRLNKYIAQSGITSRRKADNLIISGNVKINGKPVLAPGVEVTPGDSVEVNGKTIQLEKKKEYVLINKPKGYVTTVKDQYSRPTVMELVTDINTRLFPVGRLDYNTSGLILMTNDGDLAYKMTHPKHELIKTYRVKCTGLISAERIAKLRSGVDIGGYVTSKAYVKLIRTFGNSSLVEIKIHEGKNRQIRKMFSAVGNKVIDLERIAIGTIHIGHLKQGHYRKLKRDEINYLKSI
;
A
#
# COMPACT_ATOMS: atom_id res chain seq x y z
N MET A 1 -38.64 -39.80 4.66
CA MET A 1 -38.19 -38.87 3.60
C MET A 1 -38.52 -37.38 3.85
N GLN A 2 -39.63 -37.01 4.47
CA GLN A 2 -40.00 -35.58 4.72
C GLN A 2 -39.10 -34.88 5.78
N TYR A 3 -38.64 -35.57 6.82
CA TYR A 3 -37.79 -34.97 7.87
C TYR A 3 -36.40 -34.56 7.41
N THR A 4 -35.82 -35.25 6.43
CA THR A 4 -34.49 -34.96 5.91
C THR A 4 -34.52 -33.67 5.02
N TYR A 5 -35.61 -33.44 4.34
CA TYR A 5 -35.78 -32.25 3.48
C TYR A 5 -35.96 -30.95 4.29
N ILE A 6 -36.64 -31.04 5.44
CA ILE A 6 -36.85 -29.91 6.36
C ILE A 6 -35.53 -29.52 7.03
N LEU A 7 -34.72 -30.49 7.48
CA LEU A 7 -33.40 -30.20 8.11
C LEU A 7 -32.41 -29.58 7.13
N THR A 8 -32.45 -29.98 5.85
CA THR A 8 -31.58 -29.36 4.81
C THR A 8 -32.00 -27.93 4.51
N GLN A 9 -33.30 -27.65 4.44
CA GLN A 9 -33.82 -26.30 4.22
C GLN A 9 -33.49 -25.34 5.39
N ILE A 10 -33.63 -25.83 6.63
CA ILE A 10 -33.27 -25.08 7.85
C ILE A 10 -31.75 -24.81 7.91
N SER A 11 -30.94 -25.80 7.53
CA SER A 11 -29.47 -25.62 7.47
C SER A 11 -29.05 -24.61 6.43
N VAL A 12 -29.62 -24.64 5.23
CA VAL A 12 -29.34 -23.67 4.15
C VAL A 12 -29.82 -22.27 4.54
N TYR A 13 -30.98 -22.16 5.23
CA TYR A 13 -31.50 -20.86 5.70
C TYR A 13 -30.61 -20.28 6.81
N HIS A 14 -30.13 -21.09 7.76
CA HIS A 14 -29.21 -20.65 8.80
C HIS A 14 -27.82 -20.30 8.25
N ILE A 15 -27.32 -21.05 7.27
CA ILE A 15 -26.06 -20.73 6.58
C ILE A 15 -26.19 -19.41 5.80
N ASN A 16 -27.30 -19.20 5.10
CA ASN A 16 -27.56 -17.95 4.40
C ASN A 16 -27.76 -16.77 5.36
N LEU A 17 -28.43 -16.99 6.50
CA LEU A 17 -28.57 -15.97 7.56
C LEU A 17 -27.23 -15.67 8.23
N TYR A 18 -26.39 -16.67 8.47
CA TYR A 18 -25.04 -16.51 9.02
C TYR A 18 -24.11 -15.77 8.04
N ILE A 19 -24.19 -16.08 6.74
CA ILE A 19 -23.47 -15.38 5.68
C ILE A 19 -23.99 -13.92 5.53
N ALA A 20 -25.28 -13.68 5.72
CA ALA A 20 -25.83 -12.31 5.72
C ALA A 20 -25.42 -11.51 6.96
N GLN A 21 -25.32 -12.13 8.13
CA GLN A 21 -24.90 -11.47 9.38
C GLN A 21 -23.39 -11.15 9.44
N THR A 22 -22.55 -11.78 8.62
CA THR A 22 -21.10 -11.47 8.56
C THR A 22 -20.74 -10.34 7.59
N ARG A 23 -21.68 -9.79 6.84
CA ARG A 23 -21.45 -8.62 6.00
C ARG A 23 -21.64 -7.35 6.83
N THR A 24 -20.55 -6.86 7.39
CA THR A 24 -20.51 -5.59 8.11
C THR A 24 -20.86 -4.41 7.20
N ASN A 25 -21.60 -3.46 7.73
CA ASN A 25 -21.89 -2.19 7.09
C ASN A 25 -20.59 -1.53 6.61
N MET A 26 -20.65 -0.88 5.47
CA MET A 26 -19.49 -0.23 4.86
C MET A 26 -19.80 1.24 4.58
N ARG A 27 -18.90 2.15 4.93
CA ARG A 27 -19.06 3.57 4.55
C ARG A 27 -19.22 3.71 3.04
N LEU A 28 -20.19 4.50 2.59
CA LEU A 28 -20.54 4.71 1.19
C LEU A 28 -19.34 5.12 0.34
N ASN A 29 -18.48 6.04 0.83
CA ASN A 29 -17.27 6.43 0.12
C ASN A 29 -16.25 5.28 -0.04
N LYS A 30 -16.22 4.34 0.92
CA LYS A 30 -15.39 3.11 0.81
C LYS A 30 -15.98 2.18 -0.24
N TYR A 31 -17.31 2.00 -0.25
CA TYR A 31 -18.01 1.19 -1.26
C TYR A 31 -17.72 1.68 -2.68
N ILE A 32 -17.92 2.98 -2.93
CA ILE A 32 -17.64 3.61 -4.24
C ILE A 32 -16.16 3.45 -4.64
N ALA A 33 -15.24 3.60 -3.68
CA ALA A 33 -13.82 3.41 -3.98
C ALA A 33 -13.46 1.94 -4.28
N GLN A 34 -14.09 0.99 -3.59
CA GLN A 34 -13.88 -0.45 -3.81
C GLN A 34 -14.60 -0.99 -5.05
N SER A 35 -15.57 -0.25 -5.61
CA SER A 35 -16.15 -0.55 -6.92
C SER A 35 -15.27 -0.09 -8.10
N GLY A 36 -14.10 0.52 -7.83
CA GLY A 36 -13.18 0.95 -8.86
C GLY A 36 -13.48 2.33 -9.48
N ILE A 37 -14.62 2.96 -9.15
CA ILE A 37 -15.07 4.23 -9.78
C ILE A 37 -14.06 5.36 -9.48
N THR A 38 -13.71 5.57 -8.20
CA THR A 38 -12.86 6.70 -7.83
C THR A 38 -12.14 6.47 -6.49
N SER A 39 -11.39 7.47 -5.98
CA SER A 39 -10.82 7.45 -4.63
C SER A 39 -11.88 7.81 -3.58
N ARG A 40 -11.68 7.44 -2.30
CA ARG A 40 -12.58 7.78 -1.19
C ARG A 40 -12.87 9.27 -1.09
N ARG A 41 -11.83 10.14 -1.20
CA ARG A 41 -12.00 11.61 -1.18
C ARG A 41 -12.83 12.13 -2.37
N LYS A 42 -12.63 11.58 -3.56
CA LYS A 42 -13.46 11.96 -4.72
C LYS A 42 -14.87 11.39 -4.62
N ALA A 43 -15.05 10.24 -3.97
CA ALA A 43 -16.37 9.69 -3.66
C ALA A 43 -17.14 10.60 -2.70
N ASP A 44 -16.48 11.17 -1.67
CA ASP A 44 -17.11 12.18 -0.80
C ASP A 44 -17.60 13.38 -1.60
N ASN A 45 -16.82 13.87 -2.58
CA ASN A 45 -17.26 14.97 -3.46
C ASN A 45 -18.48 14.57 -4.32
N LEU A 46 -18.52 13.34 -4.86
CA LEU A 46 -19.68 12.82 -5.61
C LEU A 46 -20.94 12.74 -4.74
N ILE A 47 -20.80 12.35 -3.48
CA ILE A 47 -21.89 12.28 -2.51
C ILE A 47 -22.42 13.71 -2.26
N ILE A 48 -21.56 14.64 -1.89
CA ILE A 48 -21.92 16.03 -1.58
C ILE A 48 -22.58 16.72 -2.78
N SER A 49 -22.13 16.43 -4.00
CA SER A 49 -22.71 16.99 -5.23
C SER A 49 -24.01 16.31 -5.70
N GLY A 50 -24.58 15.36 -4.92
CA GLY A 50 -25.86 14.71 -5.23
C GLY A 50 -25.81 13.66 -6.34
N ASN A 51 -24.59 13.24 -6.75
CA ASN A 51 -24.40 12.26 -7.82
C ASN A 51 -24.47 10.80 -7.36
N VAL A 52 -24.86 10.56 -6.10
CA VAL A 52 -24.94 9.22 -5.51
C VAL A 52 -26.31 8.95 -4.93
N LYS A 53 -26.86 7.76 -5.20
CA LYS A 53 -28.12 7.29 -4.61
C LYS A 53 -27.93 5.94 -3.92
N ILE A 54 -28.70 5.71 -2.86
CA ILE A 54 -28.88 4.38 -2.24
C ILE A 54 -30.37 4.05 -2.34
N ASN A 55 -30.70 2.89 -2.94
CA ASN A 55 -32.06 2.44 -3.15
C ASN A 55 -32.96 3.51 -3.83
N GLY A 56 -32.39 4.18 -4.85
CA GLY A 56 -33.07 5.25 -5.62
C GLY A 56 -33.13 6.61 -4.91
N LYS A 57 -32.76 6.73 -3.62
CA LYS A 57 -32.82 7.98 -2.85
C LYS A 57 -31.48 8.70 -2.89
N PRO A 58 -31.39 10.00 -3.20
CA PRO A 58 -30.14 10.76 -3.18
C PRO A 58 -29.53 10.81 -1.79
N VAL A 59 -28.19 10.71 -1.73
CA VAL A 59 -27.39 10.86 -0.51
C VAL A 59 -26.49 12.07 -0.68
N LEU A 60 -26.57 13.03 0.25
CA LEU A 60 -25.82 14.30 0.22
C LEU A 60 -24.77 14.40 1.34
N ALA A 61 -24.90 13.58 2.39
CA ALA A 61 -24.01 13.64 3.55
C ALA A 61 -22.92 12.57 3.49
N PRO A 62 -21.63 12.92 3.70
CA PRO A 62 -20.58 11.95 3.94
C PRO A 62 -20.83 11.15 5.22
N GLY A 63 -20.29 9.94 5.29
CA GLY A 63 -20.38 9.10 6.49
C GLY A 63 -21.55 8.11 6.51
N VAL A 64 -22.48 8.20 5.55
CA VAL A 64 -23.54 7.21 5.36
C VAL A 64 -22.93 5.83 5.11
N GLU A 65 -23.60 4.80 5.63
CA GLU A 65 -23.19 3.41 5.46
C GLU A 65 -24.11 2.71 4.46
N VAL A 66 -23.53 1.80 3.71
CA VAL A 66 -24.20 0.85 2.82
C VAL A 66 -24.35 -0.46 3.56
N THR A 67 -25.55 -0.99 3.58
CA THR A 67 -25.88 -2.30 4.17
C THR A 67 -25.92 -3.39 3.09
N PRO A 68 -25.76 -4.67 3.46
CA PRO A 68 -25.93 -5.76 2.52
C PRO A 68 -27.36 -5.75 1.92
N GLY A 69 -27.42 -5.77 0.58
CA GLY A 69 -28.69 -5.68 -0.14
C GLY A 69 -29.02 -4.30 -0.70
N ASP A 70 -28.34 -3.25 -0.23
CA ASP A 70 -28.54 -1.91 -0.80
C ASP A 70 -28.03 -1.84 -2.26
N SER A 71 -28.82 -1.16 -3.10
CA SER A 71 -28.43 -0.78 -4.45
C SER A 71 -27.78 0.60 -4.42
N VAL A 72 -26.53 0.70 -4.85
CA VAL A 72 -25.79 1.97 -4.92
C VAL A 72 -25.64 2.41 -6.37
N GLU A 73 -26.02 3.65 -6.65
CA GLU A 73 -25.88 4.28 -7.96
C GLU A 73 -24.93 5.47 -7.88
N VAL A 74 -24.09 5.61 -8.92
CA VAL A 74 -23.20 6.78 -9.12
C VAL A 74 -23.41 7.30 -10.53
N ASN A 75 -23.74 8.59 -10.67
CA ASN A 75 -24.08 9.23 -11.96
C ASN A 75 -25.13 8.43 -12.75
N GLY A 76 -26.17 7.93 -12.07
CA GLY A 76 -27.27 7.16 -12.66
C GLY A 76 -26.94 5.72 -13.07
N LYS A 77 -25.75 5.22 -12.73
CA LYS A 77 -25.35 3.83 -13.01
C LYS A 77 -25.21 3.05 -11.70
N THR A 78 -25.87 1.90 -11.61
CA THR A 78 -25.67 0.96 -10.50
C THR A 78 -24.24 0.43 -10.49
N ILE A 79 -23.59 0.44 -9.33
CA ILE A 79 -22.23 -0.02 -9.14
C ILE A 79 -22.19 -1.24 -8.22
N GLN A 80 -21.17 -2.07 -8.40
CA GLN A 80 -20.90 -3.26 -7.57
C GLN A 80 -19.44 -3.26 -7.11
N LEU A 81 -19.18 -3.91 -5.99
CA LEU A 81 -17.82 -4.08 -5.49
C LEU A 81 -16.98 -4.87 -6.50
N GLU A 82 -15.75 -4.41 -6.74
CA GLU A 82 -14.77 -5.13 -7.55
C GLU A 82 -14.40 -6.47 -6.85
N LYS A 83 -14.82 -7.58 -7.48
CA LYS A 83 -14.63 -8.92 -6.93
C LYS A 83 -13.18 -9.38 -7.02
N LYS A 84 -12.48 -9.01 -8.09
CA LYS A 84 -11.11 -9.44 -8.36
C LYS A 84 -10.12 -8.50 -7.68
N LYS A 85 -9.34 -9.02 -6.74
CA LYS A 85 -8.24 -8.28 -6.13
C LYS A 85 -6.96 -8.52 -6.91
N GLU A 86 -6.28 -7.44 -7.25
CA GLU A 86 -5.00 -7.46 -7.95
C GLU A 86 -3.89 -6.99 -7.01
N TYR A 87 -2.74 -7.66 -7.08
CA TYR A 87 -1.56 -7.38 -6.26
C TYR A 87 -0.33 -7.38 -7.14
N VAL A 88 0.32 -6.24 -7.24
CA VAL A 88 1.41 -6.01 -8.18
C VAL A 88 2.62 -5.46 -7.45
N LEU A 89 3.79 -5.98 -7.76
CA LEU A 89 5.09 -5.49 -7.34
C LEU A 89 5.75 -4.79 -8.52
N ILE A 90 6.14 -3.53 -8.34
CA ILE A 90 6.88 -2.73 -9.32
C ILE A 90 8.30 -2.51 -8.79
N ASN A 91 9.28 -2.57 -9.67
CA ASN A 91 10.61 -1.99 -9.44
C ASN A 91 10.60 -0.55 -9.98
N LYS A 92 10.20 0.39 -9.12
CA LYS A 92 10.09 1.80 -9.46
C LYS A 92 11.47 2.37 -9.81
N PRO A 93 11.68 2.96 -10.98
CA PRO A 93 12.90 3.73 -11.27
C PRO A 93 12.88 5.08 -10.54
N LYS A 94 14.03 5.73 -10.46
CA LYS A 94 14.11 7.17 -10.11
C LYS A 94 13.38 8.00 -11.17
N GLY A 95 12.95 9.21 -10.82
CA GLY A 95 12.25 10.09 -11.76
C GLY A 95 10.74 9.84 -11.88
N TYR A 96 10.19 8.90 -11.11
CA TYR A 96 8.76 8.63 -11.06
C TYR A 96 8.20 9.00 -9.68
N VAL A 97 7.07 9.71 -9.65
CA VAL A 97 6.36 10.01 -8.40
C VAL A 97 5.41 8.88 -8.02
N THR A 98 5.34 8.57 -6.73
CA THR A 98 4.43 7.55 -6.20
C THR A 98 3.05 8.17 -5.93
N THR A 99 2.27 8.34 -6.98
CA THR A 99 0.90 8.89 -6.94
C THR A 99 0.05 8.30 -8.07
N VAL A 100 -1.26 8.31 -7.90
CA VAL A 100 -2.23 7.94 -8.96
C VAL A 100 -2.37 9.07 -10.00
N LYS A 101 -2.23 10.33 -9.58
CA LYS A 101 -2.28 11.51 -10.46
C LYS A 101 -1.31 12.55 -9.93
N ASP A 102 -0.48 13.09 -10.81
CA ASP A 102 0.41 14.20 -10.49
C ASP A 102 -0.18 15.52 -11.03
N GLN A 103 0.02 16.60 -10.29
CA GLN A 103 -0.43 17.95 -10.66
C GLN A 103 0.63 18.74 -11.45
N TYR A 104 1.86 18.23 -11.51
CA TYR A 104 3.00 18.87 -12.18
C TYR A 104 3.45 18.13 -13.44
N SER A 105 2.62 17.24 -13.97
CA SER A 105 2.89 16.43 -15.18
C SER A 105 4.18 15.62 -15.12
N ARG A 106 4.61 15.23 -13.92
CA ARG A 106 5.76 14.31 -13.76
C ARG A 106 5.32 12.87 -13.98
N PRO A 107 6.19 12.01 -14.51
CA PRO A 107 5.89 10.59 -14.66
C PRO A 107 5.45 9.96 -13.32
N THR A 108 4.42 9.14 -13.36
CA THR A 108 3.86 8.48 -12.17
C THR A 108 4.07 6.97 -12.22
N VAL A 109 4.02 6.31 -11.07
CA VAL A 109 4.09 4.84 -11.00
C VAL A 109 2.95 4.16 -11.75
N MET A 110 1.86 4.87 -12.08
CA MET A 110 0.75 4.35 -12.87
C MET A 110 1.14 4.04 -14.31
N GLU A 111 2.07 4.80 -14.88
CA GLU A 111 2.57 4.61 -16.25
C GLU A 111 3.42 3.35 -16.42
N LEU A 112 3.85 2.75 -15.29
CA LEU A 112 4.60 1.49 -15.29
C LEU A 112 3.71 0.24 -15.31
N VAL A 113 2.37 0.41 -15.22
CA VAL A 113 1.39 -0.69 -15.14
C VAL A 113 0.21 -0.34 -16.04
N THR A 114 0.35 -0.55 -17.34
CA THR A 114 -0.61 -0.09 -18.36
C THR A 114 -1.60 -1.17 -18.83
N ASP A 115 -1.27 -2.43 -18.65
CA ASP A 115 -2.03 -3.59 -19.14
C ASP A 115 -2.94 -4.25 -18.08
N ILE A 116 -3.15 -3.59 -16.94
CA ILE A 116 -4.09 -4.01 -15.91
C ILE A 116 -5.30 -3.07 -15.90
N ASN A 117 -6.43 -3.57 -16.36
CA ASN A 117 -7.68 -2.79 -16.47
C ASN A 117 -8.30 -2.40 -15.13
N THR A 118 -7.92 -3.07 -14.03
CA THR A 118 -8.41 -2.75 -12.68
C THR A 118 -7.74 -1.47 -12.16
N ARG A 119 -8.51 -0.60 -11.54
CA ARG A 119 -7.99 0.62 -10.92
C ARG A 119 -7.10 0.30 -9.74
N LEU A 120 -5.79 0.40 -9.91
CA LEU A 120 -4.79 0.20 -8.86
C LEU A 120 -4.41 1.52 -8.18
N PHE A 121 -3.83 1.40 -6.97
CA PHE A 121 -3.18 2.50 -6.27
C PHE A 121 -1.94 1.99 -5.51
N PRO A 122 -0.92 2.83 -5.31
CA PRO A 122 0.30 2.44 -4.62
C PRO A 122 0.07 2.27 -3.11
N VAL A 123 0.71 1.25 -2.52
CA VAL A 123 0.72 0.97 -1.08
C VAL A 123 1.95 1.64 -0.46
N GLY A 124 1.73 2.74 0.21
CA GLY A 124 2.81 3.61 0.68
C GLY A 124 3.48 4.38 -0.44
N ARG A 125 4.67 4.90 -0.17
CA ARG A 125 5.40 5.74 -1.13
C ARG A 125 6.90 5.47 -1.12
N LEU A 126 7.53 5.76 -2.26
CA LEU A 126 8.95 6.01 -2.41
C LEU A 126 9.14 7.44 -2.93
N ASP A 127 10.19 8.10 -2.48
CA ASP A 127 10.53 9.44 -2.97
C ASP A 127 10.88 9.41 -4.47
N TYR A 128 10.81 10.56 -5.13
CA TYR A 128 11.16 10.74 -6.54
C TYR A 128 12.54 10.20 -6.90
N ASN A 129 13.54 10.46 -6.03
CA ASN A 129 14.93 10.02 -6.18
C ASN A 129 15.25 8.69 -5.48
N THR A 130 14.24 7.88 -5.16
CA THR A 130 14.39 6.54 -4.56
C THR A 130 13.83 5.52 -5.53
N SER A 131 14.59 4.45 -5.78
CA SER A 131 14.17 3.34 -6.63
C SER A 131 13.72 2.13 -5.81
N GLY A 132 13.24 1.11 -6.50
CA GLY A 132 13.01 -0.21 -5.93
C GLY A 132 11.54 -0.55 -5.72
N LEU A 133 11.31 -1.51 -4.84
CA LEU A 133 10.04 -2.17 -4.63
C LEU A 133 8.95 -1.23 -4.16
N ILE A 134 7.87 -1.12 -4.92
CA ILE A 134 6.58 -0.56 -4.50
C ILE A 134 5.47 -1.57 -4.81
N LEU A 135 4.52 -1.72 -3.91
CA LEU A 135 3.33 -2.55 -4.14
C LEU A 135 2.19 -1.69 -4.62
N MET A 136 1.37 -2.23 -5.52
CA MET A 136 0.12 -1.63 -5.96
C MET A 136 -1.01 -2.65 -5.87
N THR A 137 -2.20 -2.18 -5.53
CA THR A 137 -3.38 -3.02 -5.38
C THR A 137 -4.66 -2.23 -5.53
N ASN A 138 -5.80 -2.91 -5.69
CA ASN A 138 -7.15 -2.40 -5.49
C ASN A 138 -7.75 -2.82 -4.13
N ASP A 139 -6.97 -3.51 -3.29
CA ASP A 139 -7.38 -3.96 -1.95
C ASP A 139 -7.02 -2.90 -0.90
N GLY A 140 -8.00 -2.05 -0.57
CA GLY A 140 -7.80 -0.95 0.38
C GLY A 140 -7.58 -1.41 1.81
N ASP A 141 -8.12 -2.56 2.20
CA ASP A 141 -8.00 -3.08 3.56
C ASP A 141 -6.59 -3.65 3.78
N LEU A 142 -6.05 -4.36 2.79
CA LEU A 142 -4.66 -4.79 2.81
C LEU A 142 -3.69 -3.61 2.78
N ALA A 143 -3.93 -2.63 1.92
CA ALA A 143 -3.10 -1.41 1.86
C ALA A 143 -3.07 -0.66 3.18
N TYR A 144 -4.20 -0.56 3.89
CA TYR A 144 -4.27 0.02 5.23
C TYR A 144 -3.40 -0.76 6.22
N LYS A 145 -3.56 -2.08 6.29
CA LYS A 145 -2.75 -2.94 7.16
C LYS A 145 -1.25 -2.74 6.92
N MET A 146 -0.81 -2.74 5.68
CA MET A 146 0.60 -2.60 5.30
C MET A 146 1.20 -1.23 5.63
N THR A 147 0.38 -0.18 5.68
CA THR A 147 0.86 1.20 5.87
C THR A 147 0.64 1.74 7.27
N HIS A 148 -0.24 1.11 8.04
CA HIS A 148 -0.54 1.56 9.39
C HIS A 148 0.62 1.28 10.36
N PRO A 149 1.09 2.28 11.14
CA PRO A 149 2.28 2.16 11.99
C PRO A 149 2.24 0.97 12.97
N LYS A 150 1.07 0.58 13.46
CA LYS A 150 0.92 -0.52 14.43
C LYS A 150 1.40 -1.89 13.94
N HIS A 151 1.51 -2.10 12.62
CA HIS A 151 1.90 -3.40 12.05
C HIS A 151 3.41 -3.52 11.82
N GLU A 152 4.20 -2.47 12.06
CA GLU A 152 5.67 -2.45 12.05
C GLU A 152 6.33 -3.22 10.90
N LEU A 153 5.71 -3.17 9.72
CA LEU A 153 6.17 -3.92 8.55
C LEU A 153 7.57 -3.49 8.13
N ILE A 154 8.52 -4.40 8.22
CA ILE A 154 9.94 -4.14 7.94
C ILE A 154 10.15 -3.83 6.45
N LYS A 155 10.90 -2.77 6.17
CA LYS A 155 11.34 -2.38 4.83
C LYS A 155 12.85 -2.44 4.77
N THR A 156 13.39 -3.17 3.82
CA THR A 156 14.83 -3.33 3.62
C THR A 156 15.30 -2.46 2.47
N TYR A 157 16.34 -1.69 2.72
CA TYR A 157 16.92 -0.80 1.72
C TYR A 157 18.40 -1.09 1.52
N ARG A 158 18.84 -0.90 0.28
CA ARG A 158 20.24 -0.81 -0.11
C ARG A 158 20.60 0.66 -0.27
N VAL A 159 21.62 1.09 0.45
CA VAL A 159 22.04 2.50 0.54
C VAL A 159 23.48 2.61 0.07
N LYS A 160 23.75 3.35 -1.00
CA LYS A 160 25.10 3.81 -1.33
C LYS A 160 25.28 5.21 -0.74
N CYS A 161 26.32 5.40 0.07
CA CYS A 161 26.59 6.68 0.70
C CYS A 161 28.04 7.13 0.45
N THR A 162 28.30 8.44 0.61
CA THR A 162 29.65 9.02 0.52
C THR A 162 30.50 8.59 1.70
N GLY A 163 31.81 8.45 1.49
CA GLY A 163 32.79 8.14 2.52
C GLY A 163 32.76 6.67 2.96
N LEU A 164 33.82 6.29 3.68
CA LEU A 164 33.89 5.00 4.37
C LEU A 164 33.13 5.13 5.68
N ILE A 165 32.01 4.42 5.81
CA ILE A 165 31.19 4.47 7.04
C ILE A 165 31.89 3.67 8.15
N SER A 166 32.19 4.30 9.28
CA SER A 166 32.84 3.65 10.42
C SER A 166 31.88 2.75 11.21
N ALA A 167 32.45 1.83 11.99
CA ALA A 167 31.68 0.98 12.90
C ALA A 167 30.86 1.81 13.93
N GLU A 168 31.43 2.91 14.41
CA GLU A 168 30.76 3.83 15.33
C GLU A 168 29.52 4.47 14.69
N ARG A 169 29.62 4.95 13.43
CA ARG A 169 28.47 5.52 12.71
C ARG A 169 27.40 4.47 12.45
N ILE A 170 27.78 3.23 12.15
CA ILE A 170 26.83 2.11 12.02
C ILE A 170 26.15 1.85 13.36
N ALA A 171 26.87 1.88 14.49
CA ALA A 171 26.29 1.71 15.82
C ALA A 171 25.28 2.83 16.14
N LYS A 172 25.59 4.08 15.81
CA LYS A 172 24.63 5.22 15.95
C LYS A 172 23.37 5.00 15.12
N LEU A 173 23.49 4.60 13.85
CA LEU A 173 22.35 4.28 12.99
C LEU A 173 21.48 3.15 13.57
N ARG A 174 22.10 2.14 14.22
CA ARG A 174 21.38 1.02 14.85
C ARG A 174 20.63 1.43 16.09
N SER A 175 21.17 2.31 16.91
CA SER A 175 20.53 2.77 18.18
C SER A 175 19.42 3.77 17.95
N GLY A 176 19.38 4.40 16.78
CA GLY A 176 18.50 5.53 16.46
C GLY A 176 19.27 6.86 16.48
N VAL A 177 18.85 7.77 15.60
CA VAL A 177 19.46 9.11 15.45
C VAL A 177 18.37 10.17 15.35
N ASP A 178 18.66 11.37 15.82
CA ASP A 178 17.78 12.52 15.62
C ASP A 178 17.85 12.97 14.15
N ILE A 179 16.69 13.06 13.53
CA ILE A 179 16.53 13.49 12.13
C ILE A 179 15.84 14.85 11.98
N GLY A 180 15.92 15.66 12.99
CA GLY A 180 15.29 16.98 13.09
C GLY A 180 13.94 16.91 13.82
N GLY A 181 13.99 16.88 15.14
CA GLY A 181 12.84 16.82 16.04
C GLY A 181 12.17 15.44 16.16
N TYR A 182 12.85 14.40 15.68
CA TYR A 182 12.40 13.01 15.82
C TYR A 182 13.61 12.08 15.92
N VAL A 183 13.71 11.34 17.03
CA VAL A 183 14.69 10.27 17.19
C VAL A 183 14.14 8.99 16.58
N THR A 184 14.86 8.44 15.59
CA THR A 184 14.40 7.24 14.87
C THR A 184 14.42 6.01 15.77
N SER A 185 13.55 5.06 15.50
CA SER A 185 13.57 3.74 16.14
C SER A 185 14.87 2.99 15.83
N LYS A 186 15.17 1.96 16.63
CA LYS A 186 16.28 1.04 16.35
C LYS A 186 16.16 0.45 14.95
N ALA A 187 17.29 0.34 14.25
CA ALA A 187 17.37 -0.20 12.92
C ALA A 187 18.40 -1.34 12.82
N TYR A 188 18.18 -2.29 11.93
CA TYR A 188 19.24 -3.20 11.54
C TYR A 188 20.08 -2.51 10.46
N VAL A 189 21.42 -2.49 10.64
CA VAL A 189 22.36 -1.86 9.68
C VAL A 189 23.55 -2.79 9.48
N LYS A 190 23.86 -3.11 8.23
CA LYS A 190 25.00 -3.97 7.85
C LYS A 190 25.78 -3.31 6.74
N LEU A 191 27.08 -3.12 6.93
CA LEU A 191 28.00 -2.78 5.85
C LEU A 191 28.13 -4.00 4.91
N ILE A 192 27.86 -3.81 3.64
CA ILE A 192 27.97 -4.87 2.62
C ILE A 192 29.36 -4.85 2.01
N ARG A 193 29.80 -3.67 1.56
CA ARG A 193 31.14 -3.46 1.01
C ARG A 193 31.46 -1.97 0.88
N THR A 194 32.73 -1.68 0.67
CA THR A 194 33.23 -0.34 0.36
C THR A 194 33.79 -0.30 -1.06
N PHE A 195 33.82 0.86 -1.68
CA PHE A 195 34.42 1.10 -2.98
C PHE A 195 34.99 2.52 -3.05
N GLY A 196 36.28 2.67 -3.21
CA GLY A 196 36.93 3.98 -3.21
C GLY A 196 36.44 4.80 -2.00
N ASN A 197 35.85 5.98 -2.26
CA ASN A 197 35.31 6.85 -1.22
C ASN A 197 33.80 6.72 -1.05
N SER A 198 33.27 5.50 -1.05
CA SER A 198 31.84 5.24 -0.81
C SER A 198 31.60 3.90 -0.12
N SER A 199 30.48 3.78 0.56
CA SER A 199 30.04 2.55 1.25
C SER A 199 28.68 2.10 0.73
N LEU A 200 28.49 0.77 0.62
CA LEU A 200 27.21 0.13 0.37
C LEU A 200 26.74 -0.51 1.67
N VAL A 201 25.55 -0.12 2.11
CA VAL A 201 24.95 -0.50 3.40
C VAL A 201 23.56 -1.08 3.17
N GLU A 202 23.22 -2.16 3.86
CA GLU A 202 21.85 -2.62 4.01
C GLU A 202 21.27 -2.04 5.30
N ILE A 203 20.07 -1.46 5.22
CA ILE A 203 19.34 -0.98 6.40
C ILE A 203 17.91 -1.52 6.39
N LYS A 204 17.44 -1.99 7.57
CA LYS A 204 16.04 -2.42 7.76
C LYS A 204 15.41 -1.52 8.80
N ILE A 205 14.24 -0.96 8.46
CA ILE A 205 13.42 -0.10 9.32
C ILE A 205 11.96 -0.54 9.25
N HIS A 206 11.18 -0.35 10.32
CA HIS A 206 9.73 -0.59 10.32
C HIS A 206 8.94 0.70 10.10
N GLU A 207 9.47 1.83 10.46
CA GLU A 207 8.84 3.14 10.29
C GLU A 207 9.07 3.74 8.88
N GLY A 208 8.54 4.95 8.61
CA GLY A 208 8.64 5.56 7.28
C GLY A 208 8.41 7.07 7.32
N LYS A 209 9.21 7.81 8.12
CA LYS A 209 9.15 9.28 8.14
C LYS A 209 9.66 9.87 6.83
N ASN A 210 9.26 11.10 6.55
CA ASN A 210 9.68 11.80 5.33
C ASN A 210 11.21 11.81 5.18
N ARG A 211 11.71 11.21 4.10
CA ARG A 211 13.13 11.10 3.73
C ARG A 211 14.01 10.52 4.85
N GLN A 212 13.45 9.63 5.69
CA GLN A 212 14.05 9.16 6.93
C GLN A 212 15.48 8.64 6.72
N ILE A 213 15.71 7.67 5.85
CA ILE A 213 17.05 7.07 5.65
C ILE A 213 18.07 8.14 5.22
N ARG A 214 17.69 9.06 4.33
CA ARG A 214 18.58 10.15 3.91
C ARG A 214 18.96 11.06 5.06
N LYS A 215 18.01 11.38 5.94
CA LYS A 215 18.27 12.18 7.15
C LYS A 215 19.10 11.40 8.16
N MET A 216 18.83 10.11 8.38
CA MET A 216 19.63 9.24 9.26
C MET A 216 21.10 9.21 8.85
N PHE A 217 21.38 8.96 7.57
CA PHE A 217 22.76 8.95 7.08
C PHE A 217 23.41 10.35 7.14
N SER A 218 22.66 11.41 6.86
CA SER A 218 23.14 12.78 7.01
C SER A 218 23.52 13.10 8.47
N ALA A 219 22.74 12.65 9.44
CA ALA A 219 22.97 12.87 10.86
C ALA A 219 24.27 12.22 11.37
N VAL A 220 24.76 11.18 10.70
CA VAL A 220 26.07 10.55 10.99
C VAL A 220 27.18 11.01 10.04
N GLY A 221 26.95 12.05 9.22
CA GLY A 221 27.94 12.65 8.34
C GLY A 221 28.23 11.89 7.04
N ASN A 222 27.31 11.02 6.59
CA ASN A 222 27.37 10.34 5.30
C ASN A 222 26.21 10.76 4.41
N LYS A 223 26.48 11.27 3.20
CA LYS A 223 25.41 11.65 2.25
C LYS A 223 24.97 10.45 1.42
N VAL A 224 23.66 10.19 1.34
CA VAL A 224 23.12 9.13 0.49
C VAL A 224 23.20 9.51 -0.98
N ILE A 225 23.96 8.74 -1.75
CA ILE A 225 24.14 8.85 -3.19
C ILE A 225 23.01 8.11 -3.90
N ASP A 226 22.76 6.87 -3.47
CA ASP A 226 21.73 6.01 -4.05
C ASP A 226 20.91 5.30 -2.96
N LEU A 227 19.63 5.13 -3.21
CA LEU A 227 18.70 4.50 -2.28
C LEU A 227 17.70 3.65 -3.05
N GLU A 228 17.69 2.36 -2.72
CA GLU A 228 16.81 1.38 -3.33
C GLU A 228 16.10 0.56 -2.26
N ARG A 229 14.77 0.46 -2.30
CA ARG A 229 14.03 -0.48 -1.46
C ARG A 229 14.03 -1.85 -2.11
N ILE A 230 14.68 -2.84 -1.49
CA ILE A 230 14.86 -4.18 -2.04
C ILE A 230 13.86 -5.21 -1.50
N ALA A 231 13.22 -4.92 -0.33
CA ALA A 231 12.22 -5.82 0.22
C ALA A 231 11.20 -5.10 1.12
N ILE A 232 10.02 -5.69 1.25
CA ILE A 232 8.98 -5.37 2.24
C ILE A 232 8.60 -6.69 2.93
N GLY A 233 8.87 -6.82 4.23
CA GLY A 233 8.75 -8.09 4.93
C GLY A 233 9.56 -9.19 4.24
N THR A 234 8.91 -10.27 3.87
CA THR A 234 9.51 -11.40 3.14
C THR A 234 9.44 -11.25 1.62
N ILE A 235 8.79 -10.20 1.10
CA ILE A 235 8.65 -9.97 -0.34
C ILE A 235 9.88 -9.23 -0.85
N HIS A 236 10.62 -9.87 -1.73
CA HIS A 236 11.85 -9.34 -2.32
C HIS A 236 11.62 -8.89 -3.78
N ILE A 237 12.35 -7.85 -4.18
CA ILE A 237 12.34 -7.36 -5.57
C ILE A 237 12.92 -8.41 -6.54
N GLY A 238 13.89 -9.22 -6.07
CA GLY A 238 14.55 -10.26 -6.87
C GLY A 238 15.26 -9.69 -8.09
N HIS A 239 15.08 -10.36 -9.23
CA HIS A 239 15.71 -9.98 -10.52
C HIS A 239 14.79 -9.08 -11.38
N LEU A 240 13.72 -8.51 -10.81
CA LEU A 240 12.82 -7.63 -11.56
C LEU A 240 13.57 -6.36 -11.98
N LYS A 241 13.65 -6.11 -13.29
CA LYS A 241 14.33 -4.93 -13.84
C LYS A 241 13.60 -3.63 -13.46
N GLN A 242 14.31 -2.53 -13.33
CA GLN A 242 13.70 -1.21 -13.09
C GLN A 242 12.72 -0.85 -14.23
N GLY A 243 11.61 -0.22 -13.87
CA GLY A 243 10.54 0.12 -14.80
C GLY A 243 9.58 -1.03 -15.09
N HIS A 244 9.86 -2.24 -14.63
CA HIS A 244 9.00 -3.40 -14.84
C HIS A 244 8.21 -3.74 -13.58
N TYR A 245 7.14 -4.51 -13.78
CA TYR A 245 6.30 -5.04 -12.70
C TYR A 245 6.06 -6.54 -12.86
N ARG A 246 5.62 -7.18 -11.81
CA ARG A 246 5.08 -8.54 -11.82
C ARG A 246 3.89 -8.64 -10.85
N LYS A 247 3.00 -9.59 -11.10
CA LYS A 247 2.00 -9.97 -10.09
C LYS A 247 2.68 -10.63 -8.89
N LEU A 248 2.11 -10.47 -7.72
CA LEU A 248 2.55 -11.20 -6.54
C LEU A 248 2.21 -12.68 -6.68
N LYS A 249 3.08 -13.53 -6.15
CA LYS A 249 2.84 -14.96 -6.00
C LYS A 249 1.82 -15.23 -4.89
N ARG A 250 1.23 -16.41 -4.87
CA ARG A 250 0.21 -16.79 -3.89
C ARG A 250 0.74 -16.77 -2.44
N ASP A 251 1.95 -17.25 -2.23
CA ASP A 251 2.64 -17.20 -0.93
C ASP A 251 2.90 -15.77 -0.45
N GLU A 252 3.31 -14.86 -1.35
CA GLU A 252 3.50 -13.45 -1.04
C GLU A 252 2.16 -12.77 -0.64
N ILE A 253 1.07 -13.11 -1.35
CA ILE A 253 -0.27 -12.59 -1.01
C ILE A 253 -0.73 -13.13 0.35
N ASN A 254 -0.53 -14.43 0.61
CA ASN A 254 -0.89 -15.05 1.88
C ASN A 254 -0.11 -14.42 3.04
N TYR A 255 1.20 -14.18 2.86
CA TYR A 255 2.01 -13.44 3.83
C TYR A 255 1.43 -12.04 4.13
N LEU A 256 1.08 -11.26 3.10
CA LEU A 256 0.50 -9.94 3.32
C LEU A 256 -0.86 -9.97 4.03
N LYS A 257 -1.65 -11.01 3.82
CA LYS A 257 -2.95 -11.17 4.49
C LYS A 257 -2.82 -11.59 5.95
N SER A 258 -1.70 -12.22 6.32
CA SER A 258 -1.43 -12.67 7.70
C SER A 258 -0.88 -11.57 8.63
N ILE A 259 -0.54 -10.38 8.10
CA ILE A 259 -0.08 -9.20 8.86
C ILE A 259 -1.18 -8.62 9.73
#